data_baf221cdcd9e8de50a77b6389f48ad27
#
_entry.id   baf221cdcd9e8de50a77b6389f48ad27
#
_cell.length_a   1.000
_cell.length_b   1.000
_cell.length_c   1.000
_cell.angle_alpha   90.00
_cell.angle_beta   90.00
_cell.angle_gamma   90.00
#
_symmetry.space_group_name_H-M   'P 1'
#
loop_
_entity.id
_entity.type
_entity.pdbx_description
1 polymer ?
#
loop_
_entity_poly.entity_id
_entity_poly.type
_entity_poly.pdbx_seq_one_letter_code
_entity_poly.pdbx_strand_id
1 'polypeptide(L)'
;GKSTTIGIISSLVNKTSGRVSVFGYDLEKDVVNAKRQLGLVPQEFNFNPFETVQQIVVNQAGYYGVERKEAYIRSEKYLKQLDLWGKRNERARMLSGGMKRRLMIARALMHEPKLLILDEPTAGVDIELRRSMWGFLKDLNDKGTTIILTTHYLEEAEMLCRNIGIIQHGELVENTSMKALLAKLKS
;
A
#
# COMPACT_ATOMS: atom_id res chain seq x y z
N GLY A 1 8.52 -3.66 -15.06
CA GLY A 1 7.51 -4.73 -14.94
C GLY A 1 6.60 -4.56 -13.74
N LYS A 2 7.10 -4.70 -12.50
CA LYS A 2 6.28 -4.66 -11.27
C LYS A 2 5.57 -3.31 -11.08
N SER A 3 6.30 -2.21 -11.09
CA SER A 3 5.73 -0.86 -10.92
C SER A 3 4.80 -0.47 -12.06
N THR A 4 5.06 -0.92 -13.28
CA THR A 4 4.16 -0.71 -14.43
C THR A 4 2.83 -1.43 -14.22
N THR A 5 2.85 -2.68 -13.78
CA THR A 5 1.65 -3.46 -13.46
C THR A 5 0.81 -2.76 -12.38
N ILE A 6 1.44 -2.31 -11.31
CA ILE A 6 0.79 -1.53 -10.26
C ILE A 6 0.21 -0.22 -10.82
N GLY A 7 0.97 0.49 -11.66
CA GLY A 7 0.51 1.72 -12.30
C GLY A 7 -0.75 1.51 -13.15
N ILE A 8 -0.86 0.39 -13.85
CA ILE A 8 -2.04 0.02 -14.62
C ILE A 8 -3.24 -0.27 -13.71
N ILE A 9 -3.06 -1.09 -12.67
CA ILE A 9 -4.13 -1.43 -11.72
C ILE A 9 -4.68 -0.19 -11.02
N SER A 10 -3.81 0.75 -10.67
CA SER A 10 -4.18 2.01 -10.02
C SER A 10 -4.61 3.13 -10.99
N SER A 11 -4.70 2.84 -12.29
CA SER A 11 -5.06 3.79 -13.35
C SER A 11 -4.11 5.00 -13.50
N LEU A 12 -2.86 4.85 -13.06
CA LEU A 12 -1.80 5.85 -13.27
C LEU A 12 -1.09 5.67 -14.61
N VAL A 13 -1.14 4.47 -15.17
CA VAL A 13 -0.56 4.09 -16.45
C VAL A 13 -1.63 3.46 -17.33
N ASN A 14 -1.73 3.87 -18.58
CA ASN A 14 -2.66 3.27 -19.54
C ASN A 14 -2.14 1.90 -19.99
N LYS A 15 -3.03 0.90 -19.97
CA LYS A 15 -2.72 -0.42 -20.52
C LYS A 15 -2.76 -0.40 -22.06
N THR A 16 -1.92 -1.19 -22.69
CA THR A 16 -1.94 -1.37 -24.15
C THR A 16 -3.06 -2.30 -24.58
N SER A 17 -3.32 -3.36 -23.80
CA SER A 17 -4.36 -4.36 -24.08
C SER A 17 -4.75 -5.09 -22.79
N GLY A 18 -5.71 -5.98 -22.90
CA GLY A 18 -6.17 -6.79 -21.76
C GLY A 18 -7.27 -6.11 -20.95
N ARG A 19 -7.69 -6.77 -19.89
CA ARG A 19 -8.75 -6.29 -18.99
C ARG A 19 -8.27 -6.38 -17.55
N VAL A 20 -8.64 -5.38 -16.74
CA VAL A 20 -8.38 -5.36 -15.29
C VAL A 20 -9.69 -5.06 -14.57
N SER A 21 -10.00 -5.86 -13.56
CA SER A 21 -11.10 -5.58 -12.63
C SER A 21 -10.62 -5.69 -11.19
N VAL A 22 -11.17 -4.85 -10.32
CA VAL A 22 -10.85 -4.81 -8.88
C VAL A 22 -12.15 -5.05 -8.13
N PHE A 23 -12.24 -6.17 -7.42
CA PHE A 23 -13.47 -6.61 -6.74
C PHE A 23 -14.72 -6.54 -7.62
N GLY A 24 -14.60 -7.00 -8.88
CA GLY A 24 -15.68 -7.03 -9.85
C GLY A 24 -15.92 -5.71 -10.61
N TYR A 25 -15.26 -4.63 -10.26
CA TYR A 25 -15.36 -3.34 -10.96
C TYR A 25 -14.29 -3.26 -12.05
N ASP A 26 -14.73 -3.13 -13.31
CA ASP A 26 -13.84 -2.98 -14.47
C ASP A 26 -13.21 -1.59 -14.47
N LEU A 27 -11.89 -1.50 -14.67
CA LEU A 27 -11.16 -0.24 -14.67
C LEU A 27 -11.55 0.71 -15.82
N GLU A 28 -12.12 0.22 -16.90
CA GLU A 28 -12.57 1.06 -18.02
C GLU A 28 -14.04 1.45 -17.89
N LYS A 29 -14.87 0.53 -17.42
CA LYS A 29 -16.33 0.70 -17.36
C LYS A 29 -16.79 1.36 -16.07
N ASP A 30 -16.11 1.12 -14.97
CA ASP A 30 -16.47 1.62 -13.64
C ASP A 30 -15.23 1.98 -12.82
N VAL A 31 -14.47 2.94 -13.34
CA VAL A 31 -13.19 3.38 -12.75
C VAL A 31 -13.36 3.96 -11.35
N VAL A 32 -14.47 4.64 -11.08
CA VAL A 32 -14.71 5.27 -9.77
C VAL A 32 -14.85 4.21 -8.68
N ASN A 33 -15.68 3.20 -8.90
CA ASN A 33 -15.87 2.12 -7.93
C ASN A 33 -14.63 1.24 -7.82
N ALA A 34 -13.92 0.98 -8.93
CA ALA A 34 -12.65 0.26 -8.89
C ALA A 34 -11.62 0.99 -8.02
N LYS A 35 -11.45 2.29 -8.18
CA LYS A 35 -10.53 3.11 -7.39
C LYS A 35 -10.91 3.19 -5.91
N ARG A 36 -12.19 3.17 -5.58
CA ARG A 36 -12.65 3.17 -4.18
C ARG A 36 -12.29 1.90 -3.43
N GLN A 37 -12.10 0.79 -4.13
CA GLN A 37 -11.74 -0.49 -3.55
C GLN A 37 -10.25 -0.57 -3.17
N LEU A 38 -9.43 0.34 -3.69
CA LEU A 38 -7.99 0.22 -3.59
C LEU A 38 -7.34 1.42 -2.90
N GLY A 39 -6.34 1.15 -2.07
CA GLY A 39 -5.38 2.10 -1.55
C GLY A 39 -4.01 1.82 -2.16
N LEU A 40 -3.31 2.86 -2.57
CA LEU A 40 -1.98 2.75 -3.16
C LEU A 40 -0.94 3.46 -2.30
N VAL A 41 0.14 2.76 -2.01
CA VAL A 41 1.35 3.32 -1.39
C VAL A 41 2.47 3.25 -2.42
N PRO A 42 2.76 4.34 -3.15
CA PRO A 42 3.84 4.38 -4.12
C PRO A 42 5.20 4.36 -3.42
N GLN A 43 6.24 4.06 -4.18
CA GLN A 43 7.61 4.03 -3.68
C GLN A 43 8.10 5.42 -3.26
N GLU A 44 7.75 6.45 -4.02
CA GLU A 44 8.14 7.83 -3.76
C GLU A 44 7.12 8.55 -2.87
N PHE A 45 7.62 9.49 -2.06
CA PHE A 45 6.78 10.37 -1.25
C PHE A 45 6.11 11.42 -2.15
N ASN A 46 4.78 11.40 -2.23
CA ASN A 46 4.00 12.28 -3.11
C ASN A 46 2.95 13.11 -2.35
N PHE A 47 3.17 13.40 -1.09
CA PHE A 47 2.35 14.30 -0.30
C PHE A 47 2.94 15.73 -0.27
N ASN A 48 2.11 16.72 0.07
CA ASN A 48 2.58 18.07 0.28
C ASN A 48 3.41 18.15 1.59
N PRO A 49 4.73 18.44 1.51
CA PRO A 49 5.60 18.42 2.69
C PRO A 49 5.30 19.55 3.69
N PHE A 50 4.55 20.57 3.29
CA PHE A 50 4.19 21.73 4.13
C PHE A 50 2.86 21.55 4.88
N GLU A 51 2.08 20.54 4.55
CA GLU A 51 0.90 20.16 5.32
C GLU A 51 1.29 19.37 6.58
N THR A 52 0.46 19.47 7.62
CA THR A 52 0.64 18.64 8.81
C THR A 52 0.29 17.18 8.50
N VAL A 53 0.82 16.27 9.31
CA VAL A 53 0.53 14.84 9.20
C VAL A 53 -0.98 14.58 9.20
N GLN A 54 -1.73 15.19 10.12
CA GLN A 54 -3.17 15.03 10.20
C GLN A 54 -3.91 15.63 9.00
N GLN A 55 -3.48 16.80 8.51
CA GLN A 55 -4.06 17.42 7.31
C GLN A 55 -3.94 16.50 6.09
N ILE A 56 -2.79 15.89 5.90
CA ILE A 56 -2.55 14.98 4.76
C ILE A 56 -3.54 13.83 4.76
N VAL A 57 -3.73 13.15 5.88
CA VAL A 57 -4.61 11.99 5.94
C VAL A 57 -6.09 12.39 5.89
N VAL A 58 -6.48 13.47 6.56
CA VAL A 58 -7.88 13.98 6.54
C VAL A 58 -8.26 14.45 5.14
N ASN A 59 -7.38 15.18 4.44
CA ASN A 59 -7.62 15.63 3.08
C ASN A 59 -7.77 14.45 2.11
N GLN A 60 -6.98 13.39 2.27
CA GLN A 60 -7.11 12.18 1.47
C GLN A 60 -8.47 11.50 1.68
N ALA A 61 -8.93 11.39 2.92
CA ALA A 61 -10.25 10.86 3.22
C ALA A 61 -11.36 11.68 2.54
N GLY A 62 -11.25 13.00 2.57
CA GLY A 62 -12.18 13.91 1.89
C GLY A 62 -12.20 13.72 0.38
N TYR A 63 -11.06 13.45 -0.23
CA TYR A 63 -10.95 13.14 -1.66
C TYR A 63 -11.78 11.91 -2.05
N TYR A 64 -11.88 10.92 -1.17
CA TYR A 64 -12.72 9.73 -1.36
C TYR A 64 -14.15 9.88 -0.84
N GLY A 65 -14.57 11.08 -0.47
CA GLY A 65 -15.93 11.37 -0.03
C GLY A 65 -16.25 10.99 1.42
N VAL A 66 -15.24 10.74 2.25
CA VAL A 66 -15.41 10.49 3.68
C VAL A 66 -15.78 11.80 4.37
N GLU A 67 -16.87 11.79 5.16
CA GLU A 67 -17.31 12.95 5.91
C GLU A 67 -16.20 13.44 6.87
N ARG A 68 -16.07 14.77 7.02
CA ARG A 68 -14.99 15.39 7.80
C ARG A 68 -14.89 14.86 9.24
N LYS A 69 -16.00 14.71 9.92
CA LYS A 69 -16.01 14.16 11.28
C LYS A 69 -15.47 12.74 11.34
N GLU A 70 -15.91 11.90 10.43
CA GLU A 70 -15.41 10.53 10.29
C GLU A 70 -13.94 10.50 9.88
N ALA A 71 -13.49 11.41 9.02
CA ALA A 71 -12.09 11.52 8.62
C ALA A 71 -11.16 11.81 9.82
N TYR A 72 -11.58 12.67 10.74
CA TYR A 72 -10.83 12.93 11.98
C TYR A 72 -10.79 11.71 12.90
N ILE A 73 -11.88 10.97 13.03
CA ILE A 73 -11.92 9.72 13.80
C ILE A 73 -10.94 8.69 13.21
N ARG A 74 -10.96 8.51 11.89
CA ARG A 74 -10.05 7.61 11.19
C ARG A 74 -8.59 8.07 11.26
N SER A 75 -8.34 9.38 11.24
CA SER A 75 -6.99 9.91 11.40
C SER A 75 -6.38 9.51 12.74
N GLU A 76 -7.13 9.63 13.82
CA GLU A 76 -6.70 9.18 15.14
C GLU A 76 -6.41 7.68 15.16
N LYS A 77 -7.32 6.87 14.64
CA LYS A 77 -7.19 5.41 14.57
C LYS A 77 -5.91 4.99 13.86
N TYR A 78 -5.71 5.44 12.62
CA TYR A 78 -4.59 4.97 11.79
C TYR A 78 -3.26 5.62 12.18
N LEU A 79 -3.24 6.87 12.59
CA LEU A 79 -2.03 7.52 13.09
C LEU A 79 -1.55 6.91 14.41
N LYS A 80 -2.45 6.49 15.29
CA LYS A 80 -2.08 5.74 16.49
C LYS A 80 -1.52 4.36 16.16
N GLN A 81 -2.16 3.62 15.26
CA GLN A 81 -1.70 2.29 14.85
C GLN A 81 -0.31 2.31 14.19
N LEU A 82 0.04 3.41 13.52
CA LEU A 82 1.33 3.60 12.86
C LEU A 82 2.31 4.45 13.66
N ASP A 83 2.02 4.69 14.94
CA ASP A 83 2.88 5.45 15.85
C ASP A 83 3.24 6.87 15.33
N LEU A 84 2.24 7.55 14.79
CA LEU A 84 2.34 8.90 14.26
C LEU A 84 1.43 9.92 14.95
N TRP A 85 0.59 9.48 15.89
CA TRP A 85 -0.37 10.37 16.55
C TRP A 85 0.30 11.53 17.29
N GLY A 86 1.41 11.28 17.96
CA GLY A 86 2.21 12.31 18.61
C GLY A 86 2.79 13.37 17.67
N LYS A 87 2.88 13.05 16.38
CA LYS A 87 3.40 13.91 15.31
C LYS A 87 2.31 14.54 14.43
N ARG A 88 1.03 14.37 14.78
CA ARG A 88 -0.10 14.79 13.95
C ARG A 88 -0.13 16.27 13.55
N ASN A 89 0.43 17.14 14.41
CA ASN A 89 0.48 18.57 14.20
C ASN A 89 1.81 19.05 13.57
N GLU A 90 2.78 18.16 13.38
CA GLU A 90 4.02 18.48 12.71
C GLU A 90 3.85 18.48 11.19
N ARG A 91 4.60 19.34 10.51
CA ARG A 91 4.63 19.32 9.04
C ARG A 91 5.37 18.07 8.57
N ALA A 92 4.85 17.46 7.51
CA ALA A 92 5.37 16.19 7.01
C ALA A 92 6.85 16.25 6.63
N ARG A 93 7.36 17.41 6.18
CA ARG A 93 8.80 17.61 5.89
C ARG A 93 9.70 17.36 7.09
N MET A 94 9.18 17.49 8.32
CA MET A 94 9.96 17.32 9.56
C MET A 94 10.07 15.86 9.98
N LEU A 95 9.35 14.95 9.33
CA LEU A 95 9.38 13.53 9.65
C LEU A 95 10.65 12.86 9.13
N SER A 96 11.10 11.81 9.83
CA SER A 96 12.12 10.90 9.33
C SER A 96 11.62 10.14 8.09
N GLY A 97 12.51 9.53 7.32
CA GLY A 97 12.13 8.71 6.17
C GLY A 97 11.18 7.58 6.53
N GLY A 98 11.43 6.88 7.63
CA GLY A 98 10.55 5.83 8.14
C GLY A 98 9.18 6.33 8.57
N MET A 99 9.12 7.49 9.21
CA MET A 99 7.85 8.14 9.57
C MET A 99 7.07 8.57 8.33
N LYS A 100 7.73 9.12 7.32
CA LYS A 100 7.12 9.45 6.02
C LYS A 100 6.53 8.22 5.35
N ARG A 101 7.23 7.09 5.40
CA ARG A 101 6.75 5.83 4.86
C ARG A 101 5.48 5.35 5.57
N ARG A 102 5.46 5.43 6.90
CA ARG A 102 4.27 5.10 7.69
C ARG A 102 3.10 6.07 7.43
N LEU A 103 3.38 7.35 7.24
CA LEU A 103 2.37 8.34 6.84
C LEU A 103 1.72 7.99 5.49
N MET A 104 2.50 7.54 4.52
CA MET A 104 1.98 7.08 3.23
C MET A 104 1.00 5.92 3.39
N ILE A 105 1.30 4.98 4.28
CA ILE A 105 0.41 3.86 4.59
C ILE A 105 -0.87 4.35 5.28
N ALA A 106 -0.75 5.21 6.29
CA ALA A 106 -1.92 5.80 6.96
C ALA A 106 -2.85 6.50 5.97
N ARG A 107 -2.29 7.30 5.08
CA ARG A 107 -3.04 8.01 4.05
C ARG A 107 -3.82 7.05 3.14
N ALA A 108 -3.20 5.98 2.70
CA ALA A 108 -3.82 4.98 1.84
C ALA A 108 -4.96 4.22 2.50
N LEU A 109 -5.03 4.19 3.84
CA LEU A 109 -6.05 3.49 4.61
C LEU A 109 -7.25 4.35 4.99
N MET A 110 -7.21 5.66 4.74
CA MET A 110 -8.23 6.60 5.23
C MET A 110 -9.62 6.35 4.68
N HIS A 111 -9.77 5.84 3.47
CA HIS A 111 -11.05 5.45 2.87
C HIS A 111 -11.39 3.96 3.09
N GLU A 112 -10.61 3.27 3.92
CA GLU A 112 -10.78 1.86 4.28
C GLU A 112 -10.94 0.93 3.07
N PRO A 113 -9.92 0.90 2.17
CA PRO A 113 -9.97 0.10 0.96
C PRO A 113 -9.98 -1.40 1.27
N LYS A 114 -10.57 -2.19 0.39
CA LYS A 114 -10.52 -3.66 0.46
C LYS A 114 -9.20 -4.24 -0.03
N LEU A 115 -8.50 -3.50 -0.89
CA LEU A 115 -7.20 -3.86 -1.45
C LEU A 115 -6.18 -2.75 -1.16
N LEU A 116 -5.07 -3.11 -0.53
CA LEU A 116 -3.92 -2.24 -0.34
C LEU A 116 -2.78 -2.70 -1.23
N ILE A 117 -2.29 -1.81 -2.08
CA ILE A 117 -1.14 -2.05 -2.94
C ILE A 117 0.05 -1.24 -2.43
N LEU A 118 1.17 -1.91 -2.18
CA LEU A 118 2.39 -1.29 -1.68
C LEU A 118 3.54 -1.56 -2.66
N ASP A 119 4.13 -0.50 -3.18
CA ASP A 119 5.29 -0.60 -4.07
C ASP A 119 6.57 -0.44 -3.26
N GLU A 120 7.27 -1.55 -3.04
CA GLU A 120 8.50 -1.64 -2.24
C GLU A 120 8.40 -0.92 -0.87
N PRO A 121 7.47 -1.35 0.01
CA PRO A 121 7.08 -0.58 1.19
C PRO A 121 8.19 -0.37 2.21
N THR A 122 9.21 -1.22 2.23
CA THR A 122 10.30 -1.16 3.22
C THR A 122 11.66 -0.86 2.60
N ALA A 123 11.69 -0.38 1.35
CA ALA A 123 12.93 0.02 0.70
C ALA A 123 13.60 1.17 1.49
N GLY A 124 14.88 0.98 1.82
CA GLY A 124 15.65 1.98 2.58
C GLY A 124 15.28 2.12 4.06
N VAL A 125 14.48 1.22 4.59
CA VAL A 125 14.06 1.21 6.00
C VAL A 125 14.97 0.29 6.81
N ASP A 126 15.32 0.69 8.03
CA ASP A 126 16.11 -0.15 8.94
C ASP A 126 15.34 -1.41 9.37
N ILE A 127 16.06 -2.39 9.90
CA ILE A 127 15.52 -3.72 10.22
C ILE A 127 14.41 -3.68 11.26
N GLU A 128 14.56 -2.87 12.32
CA GLU A 128 13.56 -2.80 13.40
C GLU A 128 12.25 -2.21 12.91
N LEU A 129 12.35 -1.09 12.20
CA LEU A 129 11.18 -0.44 11.61
C LEU A 129 10.52 -1.31 10.53
N ARG A 130 11.32 -2.01 9.74
CA ARG A 130 10.82 -2.98 8.74
C ARG A 130 9.97 -4.06 9.40
N ARG A 131 10.45 -4.68 10.47
CA ARG A 131 9.71 -5.70 11.22
C ARG A 131 8.42 -5.18 11.83
N SER A 132 8.44 -3.96 12.36
CA SER A 132 7.24 -3.28 12.86
C SER A 132 6.21 -3.07 11.75
N MET A 133 6.64 -2.64 10.58
CA MET A 133 5.76 -2.46 9.41
C MET A 133 5.19 -3.81 8.93
N TRP A 134 5.98 -4.88 8.93
CA TRP A 134 5.50 -6.22 8.61
C TRP A 134 4.41 -6.69 9.57
N GLY A 135 4.60 -6.48 10.87
CA GLY A 135 3.59 -6.79 11.88
C GLY A 135 2.27 -6.07 11.63
N PHE A 136 2.35 -4.77 11.35
CA PHE A 136 1.17 -3.97 11.01
C PHE A 136 0.44 -4.49 9.75
N LEU A 137 1.17 -4.77 8.68
CA LEU A 137 0.59 -5.27 7.43
C LEU A 137 -0.04 -6.66 7.60
N LYS A 138 0.60 -7.52 8.39
CA LYS A 138 0.05 -8.84 8.71
C LYS A 138 -1.27 -8.73 9.48
N ASP A 139 -1.32 -7.91 10.52
CA ASP A 139 -2.54 -7.66 11.29
C ASP A 139 -3.66 -7.10 10.41
N LEU A 140 -3.34 -6.20 9.51
CA LEU A 140 -4.29 -5.63 8.56
C LEU A 140 -4.86 -6.70 7.62
N ASN A 141 -4.00 -7.59 7.12
CA ASN A 141 -4.42 -8.71 6.28
C ASN A 141 -5.29 -9.71 7.06
N ASP A 142 -4.92 -10.03 8.28
CA ASP A 142 -5.69 -10.94 9.16
C ASP A 142 -7.09 -10.39 9.46
N LYS A 143 -7.26 -9.08 9.47
CA LYS A 143 -8.55 -8.40 9.63
C LYS A 143 -9.37 -8.30 8.33
N GLY A 144 -8.89 -8.83 7.23
CA GLY A 144 -9.63 -8.98 5.99
C GLY A 144 -9.21 -8.08 4.83
N THR A 145 -8.21 -7.20 4.98
CA THR A 145 -7.68 -6.40 3.88
C THR A 145 -6.79 -7.27 2.98
N THR A 146 -7.11 -7.32 1.70
CA THR A 146 -6.23 -7.95 0.70
C THR A 146 -5.03 -7.06 0.46
N ILE A 147 -3.82 -7.62 0.47
CA ILE A 147 -2.58 -6.88 0.28
C ILE A 147 -1.80 -7.44 -0.89
N ILE A 148 -1.41 -6.57 -1.81
CA ILE A 148 -0.44 -6.84 -2.86
C ILE A 148 0.77 -5.96 -2.58
N LEU A 149 1.95 -6.54 -2.51
CA LEU A 149 3.18 -5.77 -2.39
C LEU A 149 4.20 -6.20 -3.44
N THR A 150 5.00 -5.25 -3.88
CA THR A 150 6.21 -5.54 -4.64
C THR A 150 7.40 -5.46 -3.71
N THR A 151 8.35 -6.33 -3.91
CA THR A 151 9.61 -6.32 -3.17
C THR A 151 10.70 -7.03 -3.96
N HIS A 152 11.94 -6.65 -3.73
CA HIS A 152 13.11 -7.39 -4.17
C HIS A 152 13.82 -8.10 -2.99
N TYR A 153 13.25 -7.99 -1.79
CA TYR A 153 13.73 -8.70 -0.61
C TYR A 153 12.96 -10.02 -0.44
N LEU A 154 13.65 -11.14 -0.61
CA LEU A 154 13.04 -12.46 -0.46
C LEU A 154 12.49 -12.67 0.96
N GLU A 155 13.20 -12.19 1.98
CA GLU A 155 12.77 -12.27 3.37
C GLU A 155 11.42 -11.59 3.61
N GLU A 156 11.18 -10.42 3.03
CA GLU A 156 9.90 -9.72 3.11
C GLU A 156 8.77 -10.52 2.47
N ALA A 157 9.01 -11.05 1.27
CA ALA A 157 8.05 -11.90 0.58
C ALA A 157 7.75 -13.18 1.37
N GLU A 158 8.76 -13.80 1.94
CA GLU A 158 8.62 -15.01 2.76
C GLU A 158 7.82 -14.79 4.04
N MET A 159 8.04 -13.64 4.69
CA MET A 159 7.35 -13.28 5.94
C MET A 159 5.89 -12.86 5.73
N LEU A 160 5.57 -12.20 4.62
CA LEU A 160 4.28 -11.55 4.40
C LEU A 160 3.39 -12.27 3.40
N CYS A 161 3.94 -12.93 2.39
CA CYS A 161 3.20 -13.37 1.24
C CYS A 161 2.89 -14.88 1.28
N ARG A 162 1.63 -15.23 1.06
CA ARG A 162 1.22 -16.63 0.85
C ARG A 162 1.43 -17.06 -0.61
N ASN A 163 1.23 -16.15 -1.53
CA ASN A 163 1.38 -16.35 -2.97
C ASN A 163 2.40 -15.39 -3.52
N ILE A 164 3.09 -15.79 -4.56
CA ILE A 164 4.14 -15.03 -5.20
C ILE A 164 4.03 -15.09 -6.72
N GLY A 165 4.21 -13.94 -7.36
CA GLY A 165 4.40 -13.83 -8.80
C GLY A 165 5.78 -13.29 -9.10
N ILE A 166 6.50 -13.94 -9.99
CA ILE A 166 7.81 -13.48 -10.45
C ILE A 166 7.67 -12.93 -11.86
N ILE A 167 8.06 -11.67 -12.04
CA ILE A 167 8.04 -10.99 -13.33
C ILE A 167 9.46 -10.83 -13.84
N GLN A 168 9.70 -11.29 -15.06
CA GLN A 168 10.96 -11.16 -15.76
C GLN A 168 10.70 -10.68 -17.18
N HIS A 169 11.40 -9.65 -17.62
CA HIS A 169 11.25 -9.07 -18.97
C HIS A 169 9.80 -8.74 -19.38
N GLY A 170 8.98 -8.33 -18.39
CA GLY A 170 7.57 -7.99 -18.63
C GLY A 170 6.60 -9.18 -18.64
N GLU A 171 7.09 -10.39 -18.46
CA GLU A 171 6.28 -11.62 -18.42
C GLU A 171 6.22 -12.21 -17.01
N LEU A 172 5.06 -12.75 -16.66
CA LEU A 172 4.87 -13.51 -15.43
C LEU A 172 5.42 -14.92 -15.61
N VAL A 173 6.66 -15.15 -15.14
CA VAL A 173 7.38 -16.42 -15.33
C VAL A 173 7.06 -17.47 -14.28
N GLU A 174 6.61 -17.05 -13.10
CA GLU A 174 6.16 -17.94 -12.02
C GLU A 174 4.96 -17.33 -11.32
N ASN A 175 3.98 -18.14 -11.00
CA ASN A 175 2.82 -17.77 -10.18
C ASN A 175 2.46 -18.97 -9.30
N THR A 176 2.89 -18.92 -8.05
CA THR A 176 2.82 -20.09 -7.16
C THR A 176 2.67 -19.69 -5.70
N SER A 177 2.45 -20.64 -4.82
CA SER A 177 2.51 -20.38 -3.38
C SER A 177 3.95 -20.19 -2.91
N MET A 178 4.15 -19.40 -1.87
CA MET A 178 5.46 -19.24 -1.25
C MET A 178 6.05 -20.58 -0.80
N LYS A 179 5.21 -21.45 -0.24
CA LYS A 179 5.61 -22.80 0.19
C LYS A 179 6.18 -23.63 -0.98
N ALA A 180 5.52 -23.59 -2.13
CA ALA A 180 5.96 -24.34 -3.32
C ALA A 180 7.27 -23.77 -3.88
N LEU A 181 7.42 -22.44 -3.90
CA LEU A 181 8.65 -21.79 -4.34
C LEU A 181 9.84 -22.17 -3.44
N LEU A 182 9.68 -22.11 -2.13
CA LEU A 182 10.74 -22.46 -1.19
C LEU A 182 11.14 -23.94 -1.27
N ALA A 183 10.19 -24.83 -1.59
CA ALA A 183 10.49 -26.24 -1.81
C ALA A 183 11.37 -26.43 -3.06
N LYS A 184 11.13 -25.68 -4.14
CA LYS A 184 11.95 -25.71 -5.36
C LYS A 184 13.38 -25.19 -5.12
N LEU A 185 13.56 -24.21 -4.22
CA LEU A 185 14.88 -23.63 -3.94
C LEU A 185 15.76 -24.52 -3.04
N LYS A 186 15.15 -25.48 -2.32
CA LYS A 186 15.84 -26.43 -1.43
C LYS A 186 16.20 -27.76 -2.11
N SER A 187 15.68 -28.00 -3.30
CA SER A 187 15.99 -29.17 -4.12
C SER A 187 17.14 -28.85 -5.09
#